data_8f5aae436a81df9e9296d4a36c2433ed
#
_entry.id   8f5aae436a81df9e9296d4a36c2433ed
#
_cell.length_a   1.000
_cell.length_b   1.000
_cell.length_c   1.000
_cell.angle_alpha   90.00
_cell.angle_beta   90.00
_cell.angle_gamma   90.00
#
_symmetry.space_group_name_H-M   'P 1'
#
loop_
_entity.id
_entity.type
_entity.pdbx_description
1 polymer ?
#
loop_
_entity_poly.entity_id
_entity_poly.type
_entity_poly.pdbx_seq_one_letter_code
_entity_poly.pdbx_strand_id
1 'polypeptide(L)'
;MEQYMDTSIDTLLSQNPSMADGLKAFSQKGKSVIYGLSGSQKSFLLSRAVPEEQVQSIIIVVHDKEHKELWERDLAFFWPNVQVLPFPITERVEFTTVARSLEGQGAQMRALSMLAWNQPVVVLATVEEVTQYVVSPQYVVSQSVHLEVSQSIERDELLEKLVTIGYERVDQVEQRGHFSVRGDIFDIFPVNSDDPIRMEFFGDEIDTMRHFSVDTQRSIENVDAYTVTPFYLTSDDADSTLLSYAKEGLIIYDEPGRIQEALKKYLKEDATHRKQHCDWSELQRTVEAKIQVAFTFMQQR
;
A
#
# COMPACT_ATOMS: atom_id res chain seq x y z
N MET A 1 11.78 -23.52 21.89
CA MET A 1 13.02 -22.72 22.11
C MET A 1 12.86 -21.28 21.62
N GLU A 2 12.05 -21.02 20.60
CA GLU A 2 11.74 -19.67 20.09
C GLU A 2 10.97 -18.77 21.09
N GLN A 3 10.00 -19.32 21.80
CA GLN A 3 9.16 -18.56 22.76
C GLN A 3 9.93 -18.00 23.97
N TYR A 4 11.04 -18.63 24.35
CA TYR A 4 11.86 -18.18 25.50
C TYR A 4 12.83 -17.03 25.17
N MET A 5 13.26 -16.91 23.91
CA MET A 5 14.11 -15.79 23.49
C MET A 5 13.32 -14.49 23.33
N ASP A 6 12.07 -14.57 22.88
CA ASP A 6 11.21 -13.41 22.63
C ASP A 6 10.85 -12.68 23.95
N THR A 7 10.47 -13.42 24.98
CA THR A 7 10.13 -12.86 26.31
C THR A 7 11.33 -12.16 26.96
N SER A 8 12.56 -12.63 26.72
CA SER A 8 13.76 -12.03 27.30
C SER A 8 14.14 -10.69 26.63
N ILE A 9 13.94 -10.56 25.34
CA ILE A 9 14.24 -9.33 24.55
C ILE A 9 13.24 -8.25 24.91
N ASP A 10 11.96 -8.53 24.94
CA ASP A 10 10.90 -7.58 25.27
C ASP A 10 11.05 -7.08 26.72
N THR A 11 11.45 -7.97 27.63
CA THR A 11 11.77 -7.58 29.01
C THR A 11 12.97 -6.65 29.09
N LEU A 12 14.04 -6.91 28.32
CA LEU A 12 15.21 -6.04 28.25
C LEU A 12 14.90 -4.67 27.62
N LEU A 13 14.08 -4.66 26.59
CA LEU A 13 13.65 -3.41 25.94
C LEU A 13 12.82 -2.55 26.90
N SER A 14 11.88 -3.16 27.63
CA SER A 14 11.02 -2.44 28.59
C SER A 14 11.77 -1.94 29.84
N GLN A 15 12.84 -2.59 30.24
CA GLN A 15 13.68 -2.19 31.40
C GLN A 15 14.64 -1.03 31.05
N ASN A 16 14.90 -0.76 29.78
CA ASN A 16 15.72 0.38 29.36
C ASN A 16 14.82 1.61 29.13
N PRO A 17 14.94 2.69 29.93
CA PRO A 17 14.06 3.86 29.82
C PRO A 17 14.06 4.48 28.43
N SER A 18 15.23 4.57 27.77
CA SER A 18 15.33 5.14 26.42
C SER A 18 14.62 4.30 25.37
N MET A 19 14.65 2.97 25.51
CA MET A 19 13.92 2.05 24.62
C MET A 19 12.40 2.08 24.90
N ALA A 20 12.01 2.12 26.18
CA ALA A 20 10.60 2.24 26.57
C ALA A 20 9.96 3.55 26.01
N ASP A 21 10.70 4.65 26.02
CA ASP A 21 10.25 5.92 25.44
C ASP A 21 10.24 5.84 23.89
N GLY A 22 11.21 5.16 23.29
CA GLY A 22 11.22 4.87 21.86
C GLY A 22 9.99 4.08 21.40
N LEU A 23 9.58 3.05 22.16
CA LEU A 23 8.37 2.27 21.86
C LEU A 23 7.09 3.11 21.91
N LYS A 24 6.97 4.03 22.88
CA LYS A 24 5.82 4.94 23.00
C LYS A 24 5.67 5.91 21.82
N ALA A 25 6.78 6.24 21.14
CA ALA A 25 6.78 7.15 20.00
C ALA A 25 5.84 6.69 18.86
N PHE A 26 5.64 5.38 18.71
CA PHE A 26 4.81 4.80 17.67
C PHE A 26 3.29 4.87 17.90
N SER A 27 2.87 5.25 19.11
CA SER A 27 1.45 5.44 19.46
C SER A 27 1.11 6.90 19.81
N GLN A 28 2.10 7.77 19.88
CA GLN A 28 1.91 9.16 20.29
C GLN A 28 1.59 10.04 19.09
N LYS A 29 0.45 10.76 19.12
CA LYS A 29 0.11 11.74 18.09
C LYS A 29 1.15 12.86 18.00
N GLY A 30 1.41 13.29 16.78
CA GLY A 30 2.40 14.30 16.46
C GLY A 30 3.73 13.69 16.03
N LYS A 31 4.79 14.47 16.06
CA LYS A 31 6.11 14.08 15.56
C LYS A 31 7.04 13.68 16.70
N SER A 32 7.52 12.46 16.65
CA SER A 32 8.57 11.93 17.52
C SER A 32 9.86 11.72 16.75
N VAL A 33 11.00 11.86 17.42
CA VAL A 33 12.32 11.64 16.80
C VAL A 33 13.12 10.65 17.65
N ILE A 34 13.60 9.59 17.00
CA ILE A 34 14.41 8.54 17.62
C ILE A 34 15.83 8.66 17.03
N TYR A 35 16.81 8.82 17.93
CA TYR A 35 18.22 9.04 17.57
C TYR A 35 19.08 7.79 17.80
N GLY A 36 20.11 7.64 16.95
CA GLY A 36 21.23 6.72 17.20
C GLY A 36 20.97 5.28 16.72
N LEU A 37 19.83 5.00 16.08
CA LEU A 37 19.58 3.69 15.46
C LEU A 37 20.18 3.63 14.06
N SER A 38 20.81 2.51 13.73
CA SER A 38 21.42 2.27 12.41
C SER A 38 21.02 0.89 11.87
N GLY A 39 20.98 0.77 10.52
CA GLY A 39 20.65 -0.48 9.83
C GLY A 39 19.36 -1.09 10.34
N SER A 40 19.37 -2.40 10.53
CA SER A 40 18.19 -3.23 10.90
C SER A 40 17.63 -2.95 12.30
N GLN A 41 18.30 -2.12 13.14
CA GLN A 41 17.77 -1.74 14.46
C GLN A 41 16.45 -0.97 14.36
N LYS A 42 16.25 -0.19 13.28
CA LYS A 42 15.03 0.58 13.03
C LYS A 42 13.83 -0.34 12.77
N SER A 43 14.00 -1.31 11.86
CA SER A 43 12.99 -2.31 11.51
C SER A 43 12.67 -3.23 12.69
N PHE A 44 13.69 -3.64 13.44
CA PHE A 44 13.51 -4.41 14.66
C PHE A 44 12.71 -3.62 15.70
N LEU A 45 13.05 -2.37 15.99
CA LEU A 45 12.31 -1.56 16.97
C LEU A 45 10.85 -1.36 16.53
N LEU A 46 10.60 -1.11 15.24
CA LEU A 46 9.25 -0.99 14.70
C LEU A 46 8.44 -2.27 14.92
N SER A 47 8.99 -3.44 14.61
CA SER A 47 8.30 -4.72 14.77
C SER A 47 7.96 -5.07 16.24
N ARG A 48 8.70 -4.50 17.21
CA ARG A 48 8.40 -4.64 18.63
C ARG A 48 7.44 -3.58 19.17
N ALA A 49 7.44 -2.39 18.56
CA ALA A 49 6.58 -1.29 18.96
C ALA A 49 5.13 -1.45 18.52
N VAL A 50 4.92 -2.10 17.36
CA VAL A 50 3.60 -2.34 16.78
C VAL A 50 3.40 -3.84 16.60
N PRO A 51 2.62 -4.51 17.47
CA PRO A 51 2.28 -5.93 17.33
C PRO A 51 1.58 -6.21 15.99
N GLU A 52 1.79 -7.39 15.40
CA GLU A 52 1.23 -7.77 14.09
C GLU A 52 -0.30 -7.59 14.03
N GLU A 53 -0.99 -7.95 15.11
CA GLU A 53 -2.45 -7.85 15.20
C GLU A 53 -2.96 -6.41 15.31
N GLN A 54 -2.07 -5.45 15.56
CA GLN A 54 -2.38 -4.01 15.69
C GLN A 54 -1.89 -3.21 14.49
N VAL A 55 -1.27 -3.87 13.51
CA VAL A 55 -0.86 -3.19 12.28
C VAL A 55 -2.12 -2.69 11.57
N GLN A 56 -2.19 -1.37 11.43
CA GLN A 56 -3.11 -0.71 10.53
C GLN A 56 -2.36 -0.36 9.24
N SER A 57 -2.41 0.86 8.79
CA SER A 57 -1.62 1.34 7.66
C SER A 57 -0.33 2.01 8.16
N ILE A 58 0.82 1.57 7.64
CA ILE A 58 2.13 2.19 7.93
C ILE A 58 2.76 2.61 6.61
N ILE A 59 3.23 3.86 6.55
CA ILE A 59 3.98 4.36 5.39
C ILE A 59 5.40 4.69 5.84
N ILE A 60 6.39 4.05 5.22
CA ILE A 60 7.81 4.30 5.49
C ILE A 60 8.40 5.05 4.32
N VAL A 61 8.92 6.25 4.58
CA VAL A 61 9.54 7.13 3.59
C VAL A 61 11.05 7.05 3.74
N VAL A 62 11.73 6.71 2.66
CA VAL A 62 13.18 6.63 2.56
C VAL A 62 13.71 7.59 1.51
N HIS A 63 15.01 7.87 1.52
CA HIS A 63 15.61 8.84 0.61
C HIS A 63 16.04 8.26 -0.74
N ASP A 64 16.18 6.93 -0.87
CA ASP A 64 16.57 6.27 -2.12
C ASP A 64 16.10 4.80 -2.17
N LYS A 65 16.30 4.18 -3.33
CA LYS A 65 15.89 2.80 -3.61
C LYS A 65 16.69 1.77 -2.81
N GLU A 66 17.97 2.00 -2.56
CA GLU A 66 18.81 1.07 -1.79
C GLU A 66 18.30 0.93 -0.36
N HIS A 67 17.94 2.05 0.29
CA HIS A 67 17.34 2.04 1.63
C HIS A 67 15.94 1.41 1.64
N LYS A 68 15.17 1.58 0.55
CA LYS A 68 13.88 0.91 0.39
C LYS A 68 14.03 -0.63 0.38
N GLU A 69 14.99 -1.16 -0.40
CA GLU A 69 15.31 -2.59 -0.46
C GLU A 69 15.84 -3.13 0.89
N LEU A 70 16.61 -2.33 1.63
CA LEU A 70 17.06 -2.68 2.98
C LEU A 70 15.88 -2.82 3.95
N TRP A 71 14.95 -1.88 3.95
CA TRP A 71 13.76 -1.94 4.78
C TRP A 71 12.88 -3.14 4.41
N GLU A 72 12.66 -3.40 3.14
CA GLU A 72 11.87 -4.54 2.66
C GLU A 72 12.44 -5.87 3.17
N ARG A 73 13.74 -6.08 3.01
CA ARG A 73 14.44 -7.28 3.49
C ARG A 73 14.35 -7.42 5.01
N ASP A 74 14.57 -6.35 5.75
CA ASP A 74 14.56 -6.37 7.21
C ASP A 74 13.16 -6.61 7.76
N LEU A 75 12.12 -6.02 7.16
CA LEU A 75 10.72 -6.27 7.53
C LEU A 75 10.30 -7.71 7.23
N ALA A 76 10.69 -8.27 6.10
CA ALA A 76 10.44 -9.67 5.78
C ALA A 76 11.05 -10.63 6.84
N PHE A 77 12.16 -10.24 7.48
CA PHE A 77 12.78 -11.02 8.53
C PHE A 77 12.12 -10.81 9.91
N PHE A 78 11.87 -9.56 10.32
CA PHE A 78 11.36 -9.25 11.66
C PHE A 78 9.83 -9.29 11.76
N TRP A 79 9.14 -9.20 10.61
CA TRP A 79 7.68 -9.11 10.50
C TRP A 79 7.13 -9.97 9.36
N PRO A 80 7.39 -11.29 9.37
CA PRO A 80 7.13 -12.18 8.22
C PRO A 80 5.66 -12.29 7.81
N ASN A 81 4.72 -12.03 8.72
CA ASN A 81 3.28 -12.13 8.45
C ASN A 81 2.65 -10.78 8.07
N VAL A 82 3.42 -9.69 8.08
CA VAL A 82 2.92 -8.37 7.69
C VAL A 82 3.12 -8.15 6.20
N GLN A 83 2.06 -7.73 5.52
CA GLN A 83 2.14 -7.42 4.10
C GLN A 83 2.95 -6.14 3.88
N VAL A 84 4.05 -6.24 3.15
CA VAL A 84 4.92 -5.13 2.77
C VAL A 84 4.78 -4.89 1.27
N LEU A 85 4.40 -3.67 0.87
CA LEU A 85 4.23 -3.29 -0.53
C LEU A 85 5.18 -2.16 -0.91
N PRO A 86 6.02 -2.33 -1.93
CA PRO A 86 6.74 -1.22 -2.53
C PRO A 86 5.77 -0.33 -3.30
N PHE A 87 5.90 0.99 -3.11
CA PHE A 87 5.14 1.97 -3.88
C PHE A 87 5.98 2.46 -5.06
N PRO A 88 5.60 2.16 -6.32
CA PRO A 88 6.39 2.57 -7.47
C PRO A 88 6.01 3.97 -7.95
N ILE A 89 6.97 4.66 -8.57
CA ILE A 89 6.66 5.79 -9.48
C ILE A 89 5.96 5.24 -10.73
N THR A 90 4.88 5.89 -11.11
CA THR A 90 4.26 5.66 -12.40
C THR A 90 4.54 6.84 -13.32
N GLU A 91 5.27 6.59 -14.42
CA GLU A 91 5.41 7.59 -15.47
C GLU A 91 4.03 7.80 -16.12
N ARG A 92 3.60 9.05 -16.23
CA ARG A 92 2.47 9.41 -17.10
C ARG A 92 2.93 9.27 -18.54
N VAL A 93 2.74 8.09 -19.14
CA VAL A 93 3.20 7.80 -20.49
C VAL A 93 2.16 8.29 -21.49
N GLU A 94 2.57 9.23 -22.32
CA GLU A 94 1.91 9.49 -23.60
C GLU A 94 2.09 8.25 -24.51
N PHE A 95 1.08 7.42 -24.62
CA PHE A 95 0.74 6.43 -25.66
C PHE A 95 1.74 5.35 -26.16
N THR A 96 2.99 5.23 -25.73
CA THR A 96 3.95 4.34 -26.42
C THR A 96 4.65 3.24 -25.59
N THR A 97 4.36 3.07 -24.29
CA THR A 97 5.01 2.03 -23.48
C THR A 97 4.02 1.29 -22.56
N VAL A 98 3.00 0.69 -23.16
CA VAL A 98 1.79 0.21 -22.46
C VAL A 98 2.05 -0.92 -21.43
N ALA A 99 2.90 -1.90 -21.71
CA ALA A 99 2.97 -3.10 -20.86
C ALA A 99 3.71 -2.89 -19.51
N ARG A 100 4.86 -2.20 -19.48
CA ARG A 100 5.60 -1.93 -18.23
C ARG A 100 4.89 -0.90 -17.35
N SER A 101 4.12 0.00 -17.96
CA SER A 101 3.30 0.98 -17.27
C SER A 101 2.15 0.33 -16.48
N LEU A 102 1.50 -0.71 -17.02
CA LEU A 102 0.35 -1.36 -16.39
C LEU A 102 0.72 -2.11 -15.11
N GLU A 103 1.85 -2.82 -15.07
CA GLU A 103 2.30 -3.52 -13.86
C GLU A 103 2.61 -2.52 -12.72
N GLY A 104 3.33 -1.44 -13.02
CA GLY A 104 3.60 -0.37 -12.05
C GLY A 104 2.33 0.32 -11.57
N GLN A 105 1.38 0.59 -12.45
CA GLN A 105 0.08 1.17 -12.10
C GLN A 105 -0.74 0.22 -11.22
N GLY A 106 -0.78 -1.06 -11.53
CA GLY A 106 -1.44 -2.07 -10.72
C GLY A 106 -0.83 -2.18 -9.31
N ALA A 107 0.51 -2.18 -9.21
CA ALA A 107 1.21 -2.21 -7.92
C ALA A 107 0.93 -0.92 -7.11
N GLN A 108 0.93 0.25 -7.75
CA GLN A 108 0.57 1.52 -7.10
C GLN A 108 -0.88 1.49 -6.61
N MET A 109 -1.83 1.07 -7.46
CA MET A 109 -3.24 0.98 -7.09
C MET A 109 -3.50 -0.04 -5.98
N ARG A 110 -2.76 -1.15 -5.95
CA ARG A 110 -2.84 -2.10 -4.84
C ARG A 110 -2.53 -1.43 -3.50
N ALA A 111 -1.41 -0.71 -3.42
CA ALA A 111 -1.02 0.00 -2.20
C ALA A 111 -2.04 1.08 -1.82
N LEU A 112 -2.48 1.91 -2.78
CA LEU A 112 -3.49 2.95 -2.55
C LEU A 112 -4.83 2.36 -2.09
N SER A 113 -5.27 1.26 -2.69
CA SER A 113 -6.51 0.59 -2.33
C SER A 113 -6.48 0.04 -0.92
N MET A 114 -5.42 -0.67 -0.53
CA MET A 114 -5.28 -1.20 0.83
C MET A 114 -5.29 -0.08 1.88
N LEU A 115 -4.59 1.03 1.61
CA LEU A 115 -4.60 2.20 2.47
C LEU A 115 -5.97 2.90 2.51
N ALA A 116 -6.67 3.04 1.38
CA ALA A 116 -7.99 3.68 1.30
C ALA A 116 -9.04 2.94 2.14
N TRP A 117 -8.96 1.60 2.17
CA TRP A 117 -9.83 0.72 2.93
C TRP A 117 -9.29 0.39 4.32
N ASN A 118 -8.22 1.07 4.76
CA ASN A 118 -7.57 0.89 6.06
C ASN A 118 -7.20 -0.57 6.38
N GLN A 119 -6.75 -1.29 5.35
CA GLN A 119 -6.29 -2.67 5.50
C GLN A 119 -4.88 -2.71 6.11
N PRO A 120 -4.54 -3.74 6.90
CA PRO A 120 -3.20 -3.90 7.45
C PRO A 120 -2.14 -3.98 6.36
N VAL A 121 -1.26 -2.99 6.27
CA VAL A 121 -0.21 -2.93 5.24
C VAL A 121 0.93 -2.00 5.65
N VAL A 122 2.15 -2.37 5.29
CA VAL A 122 3.31 -1.47 5.32
C VAL A 122 3.65 -1.08 3.88
N VAL A 123 3.58 0.20 3.57
CA VAL A 123 3.94 0.74 2.25
C VAL A 123 5.31 1.40 2.34
N LEU A 124 6.24 0.93 1.50
CA LEU A 124 7.60 1.48 1.37
C LEU A 124 7.68 2.40 0.17
N ALA A 125 8.09 3.65 0.39
CA ALA A 125 8.20 4.63 -0.67
C ALA A 125 9.48 5.47 -0.55
N THR A 126 10.10 5.79 -1.69
CA THR A 126 11.13 6.83 -1.74
C THR A 126 10.46 8.22 -1.69
N VAL A 127 11.26 9.26 -1.51
CA VAL A 127 10.72 10.63 -1.46
C VAL A 127 10.09 11.05 -2.79
N GLU A 128 10.63 10.60 -3.90
CA GLU A 128 10.08 10.86 -5.23
C GLU A 128 8.71 10.21 -5.37
N GLU A 129 8.57 8.96 -4.91
CA GLU A 129 7.33 8.20 -4.97
C GLU A 129 6.25 8.80 -4.06
N VAL A 130 6.61 9.22 -2.84
CA VAL A 130 5.64 9.76 -1.87
C VAL A 130 5.15 11.16 -2.21
N THR A 131 5.94 11.93 -2.96
CA THR A 131 5.57 13.29 -3.39
C THR A 131 4.83 13.32 -4.72
N GLN A 132 4.81 12.22 -5.47
CA GLN A 132 4.04 12.12 -6.71
C GLN A 132 2.55 12.37 -6.44
N TYR A 133 1.92 13.20 -7.27
CA TYR A 133 0.47 13.37 -7.23
C TYR A 133 -0.24 12.11 -7.72
N VAL A 134 -1.18 11.66 -6.93
CA VAL A 134 -2.06 10.51 -7.18
C VAL A 134 -3.52 10.91 -6.99
N VAL A 135 -4.44 10.06 -7.40
CA VAL A 135 -5.88 10.26 -7.13
C VAL A 135 -6.16 10.26 -5.64
N SER A 136 -7.25 10.90 -5.23
CA SER A 136 -7.62 10.97 -3.80
C SER A 136 -8.15 9.62 -3.26
N PRO A 137 -8.04 9.33 -1.94
CA PRO A 137 -8.65 8.15 -1.34
C PRO A 137 -10.15 8.03 -1.61
N GLN A 138 -10.86 9.15 -1.60
CA GLN A 138 -12.30 9.21 -1.87
C GLN A 138 -12.62 8.80 -3.31
N TYR A 139 -11.78 9.19 -4.26
CA TYR A 139 -11.95 8.81 -5.66
C TYR A 139 -11.75 7.30 -5.85
N VAL A 140 -10.71 6.69 -5.24
CA VAL A 140 -10.50 5.23 -5.26
C VAL A 140 -11.73 4.50 -4.72
N VAL A 141 -12.25 4.92 -3.56
CA VAL A 141 -13.43 4.32 -2.95
C VAL A 141 -14.66 4.46 -3.84
N SER A 142 -14.89 5.65 -4.45
CA SER A 142 -16.06 5.89 -5.31
C SER A 142 -16.05 5.11 -6.62
N GLN A 143 -14.85 4.74 -7.13
CA GLN A 143 -14.71 3.94 -8.34
C GLN A 143 -14.69 2.43 -8.08
N SER A 144 -14.60 2.00 -6.82
CA SER A 144 -14.63 0.59 -6.45
C SER A 144 -16.02 -0.03 -6.65
N VAL A 145 -16.05 -1.34 -6.92
CA VAL A 145 -17.29 -2.12 -7.12
C VAL A 145 -17.46 -3.06 -5.95
N HIS A 146 -18.54 -2.90 -5.19
CA HIS A 146 -18.89 -3.82 -4.14
C HIS A 146 -19.75 -4.94 -4.70
N LEU A 147 -19.40 -6.20 -4.39
CA LEU A 147 -20.06 -7.42 -4.81
C LEU A 147 -20.40 -8.25 -3.56
N GLU A 148 -21.61 -8.78 -3.50
CA GLU A 148 -22.10 -9.56 -2.36
C GLU A 148 -22.96 -10.73 -2.85
N VAL A 149 -22.91 -11.87 -2.17
CA VAL A 149 -23.79 -13.01 -2.44
C VAL A 149 -25.25 -12.60 -2.25
N SER A 150 -26.12 -13.06 -3.13
CA SER A 150 -27.54 -12.67 -3.25
C SER A 150 -27.77 -11.24 -3.76
N GLN A 151 -26.73 -10.52 -4.15
CA GLN A 151 -26.87 -9.23 -4.84
C GLN A 151 -27.35 -9.44 -6.27
N SER A 152 -28.37 -8.68 -6.69
CA SER A 152 -28.76 -8.59 -8.11
C SER A 152 -27.99 -7.46 -8.79
N ILE A 153 -27.24 -7.81 -9.82
CA ILE A 153 -26.48 -6.88 -10.64
C ILE A 153 -26.53 -7.28 -12.11
N GLU A 154 -26.89 -6.35 -12.98
CA GLU A 154 -26.90 -6.62 -14.41
C GLU A 154 -25.46 -6.92 -14.89
N ARG A 155 -25.29 -8.08 -15.55
CA ARG A 155 -23.98 -8.61 -15.93
C ARG A 155 -23.24 -7.69 -16.92
N ASP A 156 -23.95 -7.11 -17.85
CA ASP A 156 -23.36 -6.20 -18.84
C ASP A 156 -22.92 -4.88 -18.18
N GLU A 157 -23.65 -4.37 -17.18
CA GLU A 157 -23.25 -3.21 -16.37
C GLU A 157 -21.96 -3.49 -15.58
N LEU A 158 -21.87 -4.69 -14.97
CA LEU A 158 -20.64 -5.10 -14.27
C LEU A 158 -19.45 -5.19 -15.22
N LEU A 159 -19.63 -5.75 -16.42
CA LEU A 159 -18.59 -5.84 -17.45
C LEU A 159 -18.08 -4.46 -17.87
N GLU A 160 -18.98 -3.54 -18.21
CA GLU A 160 -18.63 -2.17 -18.59
C GLU A 160 -17.88 -1.43 -17.46
N LYS A 161 -18.34 -1.61 -16.23
CA LYS A 161 -17.70 -1.00 -15.07
C LYS A 161 -16.28 -1.52 -14.87
N LEU A 162 -16.05 -2.85 -14.97
CA LEU A 162 -14.73 -3.43 -14.83
C LEU A 162 -13.75 -2.95 -15.91
N VAL A 163 -14.19 -2.87 -17.17
CA VAL A 163 -13.38 -2.30 -18.24
C VAL A 163 -13.05 -0.83 -17.94
N THR A 164 -14.02 -0.05 -17.48
CA THR A 164 -13.83 1.37 -17.15
C THR A 164 -12.80 1.58 -16.04
N ILE A 165 -12.77 0.69 -15.04
CA ILE A 165 -11.81 0.77 -13.93
C ILE A 165 -10.49 0.01 -14.22
N GLY A 166 -10.27 -0.38 -15.48
CA GLY A 166 -8.98 -0.83 -16.01
C GLY A 166 -8.76 -2.34 -16.03
N TYR A 167 -9.79 -3.16 -15.82
CA TYR A 167 -9.66 -4.61 -15.94
C TYR A 167 -9.75 -5.06 -17.39
N GLU A 168 -8.94 -6.04 -17.75
CA GLU A 168 -8.87 -6.63 -19.09
C GLU A 168 -9.69 -7.92 -19.17
N ARG A 169 -10.55 -8.01 -20.19
CA ARG A 169 -11.30 -9.23 -20.48
C ARG A 169 -10.42 -10.24 -21.20
N VAL A 170 -10.31 -11.43 -20.62
CA VAL A 170 -9.50 -12.55 -21.15
C VAL A 170 -10.31 -13.84 -21.20
N ASP A 171 -9.80 -14.85 -21.92
CA ASP A 171 -10.45 -16.18 -21.95
C ASP A 171 -10.27 -16.92 -20.61
N GLN A 172 -9.13 -16.76 -19.94
CA GLN A 172 -8.81 -17.34 -18.64
C GLN A 172 -8.04 -16.34 -17.79
N VAL A 173 -8.45 -16.19 -16.52
CA VAL A 173 -7.77 -15.32 -15.57
C VAL A 173 -6.45 -15.93 -15.11
N GLU A 174 -5.35 -15.18 -15.29
CA GLU A 174 -3.98 -15.63 -14.97
C GLU A 174 -3.23 -14.67 -14.05
N GLN A 175 -3.61 -13.38 -14.06
CA GLN A 175 -2.94 -12.35 -13.27
C GLN A 175 -3.92 -11.28 -12.79
N ARG A 176 -3.49 -10.45 -11.83
CA ARG A 176 -4.26 -9.30 -11.35
C ARG A 176 -4.62 -8.37 -12.50
N GLY A 177 -5.85 -7.85 -12.47
CA GLY A 177 -6.39 -7.01 -13.52
C GLY A 177 -7.11 -7.76 -14.63
N HIS A 178 -7.10 -9.11 -14.63
CA HIS A 178 -7.87 -9.91 -15.57
C HIS A 178 -9.27 -10.23 -15.05
N PHE A 179 -10.23 -10.32 -15.95
CA PHE A 179 -11.52 -10.96 -15.71
C PHE A 179 -11.96 -11.81 -16.90
N SER A 180 -12.77 -12.84 -16.66
CA SER A 180 -13.35 -13.68 -17.72
C SER A 180 -14.81 -14.04 -17.43
N VAL A 181 -15.57 -14.27 -18.50
CA VAL A 181 -17.00 -14.66 -18.38
C VAL A 181 -17.25 -15.86 -19.27
N ARG A 182 -17.73 -16.94 -18.69
CA ARG A 182 -18.02 -18.20 -19.37
C ARG A 182 -19.36 -18.77 -18.88
N GLY A 183 -20.42 -18.55 -19.66
CA GLY A 183 -21.78 -18.93 -19.24
C GLY A 183 -22.16 -18.14 -17.98
N ASP A 184 -22.52 -18.85 -16.92
CA ASP A 184 -22.91 -18.24 -15.63
C ASP A 184 -21.73 -18.05 -14.67
N ILE A 185 -20.50 -18.38 -15.10
CA ILE A 185 -19.28 -18.21 -14.31
C ILE A 185 -18.60 -16.89 -14.69
N PHE A 186 -18.31 -16.11 -13.66
CA PHE A 186 -17.58 -14.85 -13.76
C PHE A 186 -16.34 -14.91 -12.87
N ASP A 187 -15.16 -14.90 -13.48
CA ASP A 187 -13.87 -14.92 -12.79
C ASP A 187 -13.23 -13.52 -12.84
N ILE A 188 -12.70 -13.05 -11.74
CA ILE A 188 -11.94 -11.79 -11.67
C ILE A 188 -10.72 -11.95 -10.75
N PHE A 189 -9.59 -11.33 -11.12
CA PHE A 189 -8.44 -11.22 -10.24
C PHE A 189 -8.26 -9.77 -9.79
N PRO A 190 -8.83 -9.39 -8.63
CA PRO A 190 -8.74 -8.02 -8.14
C PRO A 190 -7.30 -7.62 -7.84
N VAL A 191 -6.95 -6.34 -8.03
CA VAL A 191 -5.61 -5.81 -7.74
C VAL A 191 -5.27 -5.88 -6.25
N ASN A 192 -6.28 -5.79 -5.41
CA ASN A 192 -6.21 -5.82 -3.95
C ASN A 192 -6.40 -7.22 -3.34
N SER A 193 -6.41 -8.29 -4.15
CA SER A 193 -6.49 -9.68 -3.71
C SER A 193 -5.19 -10.44 -3.98
N ASP A 194 -4.93 -11.47 -3.18
CA ASP A 194 -3.85 -12.41 -3.45
C ASP A 194 -4.30 -13.56 -4.35
N ASP A 195 -5.58 -13.92 -4.30
CA ASP A 195 -6.22 -14.94 -5.12
C ASP A 195 -7.36 -14.33 -5.96
N PRO A 196 -7.64 -14.87 -7.16
CA PRO A 196 -8.80 -14.48 -7.94
C PRO A 196 -10.09 -14.97 -7.30
N ILE A 197 -11.20 -14.32 -7.68
CA ILE A 197 -12.56 -14.61 -7.21
C ILE A 197 -13.36 -15.17 -8.36
N ARG A 198 -14.06 -16.27 -8.11
CA ARG A 198 -15.07 -16.87 -8.99
C ARG A 198 -16.44 -16.61 -8.43
N MET A 199 -17.31 -16.04 -9.25
CA MET A 199 -18.72 -15.85 -8.99
C MET A 199 -19.53 -16.76 -9.88
N GLU A 200 -20.56 -17.37 -9.34
CA GLU A 200 -21.60 -18.08 -10.11
C GLU A 200 -22.87 -17.25 -10.07
N PHE A 201 -23.47 -17.03 -11.22
CA PHE A 201 -24.68 -16.25 -11.37
C PHE A 201 -25.90 -17.17 -11.60
N PHE A 202 -27.03 -16.83 -10.99
CA PHE A 202 -28.33 -17.36 -11.36
C PHE A 202 -29.17 -16.20 -11.92
N GLY A 203 -29.21 -16.10 -13.26
CA GLY A 203 -29.70 -14.89 -13.92
C GLY A 203 -28.78 -13.69 -13.65
N ASP A 204 -29.34 -12.66 -12.99
CA ASP A 204 -28.59 -11.45 -12.59
C ASP A 204 -28.23 -11.47 -11.10
N GLU A 205 -28.52 -12.54 -10.37
CA GLU A 205 -28.18 -12.69 -8.96
C GLU A 205 -26.84 -13.44 -8.79
N ILE A 206 -25.97 -12.94 -7.92
CA ILE A 206 -24.74 -13.64 -7.51
C ILE A 206 -25.13 -14.75 -6.54
N ASP A 207 -25.13 -16.02 -7.01
CA ASP A 207 -25.51 -17.18 -6.21
C ASP A 207 -24.39 -17.60 -5.25
N THR A 208 -23.15 -17.64 -5.73
CA THR A 208 -21.98 -17.98 -4.91
C THR A 208 -20.76 -17.16 -5.28
N MET A 209 -19.90 -16.95 -4.29
CA MET A 209 -18.59 -16.30 -4.46
C MET A 209 -17.51 -17.09 -3.73
N ARG A 210 -16.33 -17.28 -4.35
CA ARG A 210 -15.20 -17.99 -3.74
C ARG A 210 -13.86 -17.60 -4.32
N HIS A 211 -12.82 -17.63 -3.50
CA HIS A 211 -11.44 -17.61 -3.99
C HIS A 211 -11.09 -18.92 -4.69
N PHE A 212 -10.24 -18.85 -5.71
CA PHE A 212 -9.73 -20.03 -6.40
C PHE A 212 -8.26 -19.86 -6.76
N SER A 213 -7.54 -20.97 -6.91
CA SER A 213 -6.13 -20.99 -7.32
C SER A 213 -6.02 -20.83 -8.84
N VAL A 214 -5.17 -19.91 -9.30
CA VAL A 214 -4.85 -19.73 -10.73
C VAL A 214 -4.28 -21.03 -11.35
N ASP A 215 -3.34 -21.66 -10.64
CA ASP A 215 -2.61 -22.83 -11.15
C ASP A 215 -3.48 -24.08 -11.27
N THR A 216 -4.33 -24.32 -10.25
CA THR A 216 -5.13 -25.55 -10.18
C THR A 216 -6.58 -25.37 -10.61
N GLN A 217 -7.06 -24.12 -10.72
CA GLN A 217 -8.45 -23.73 -10.98
C GLN A 217 -9.45 -24.26 -9.92
N ARG A 218 -8.94 -24.71 -8.75
CA ARG A 218 -9.76 -25.24 -7.65
C ARG A 218 -10.13 -24.13 -6.67
N SER A 219 -11.33 -24.24 -6.11
CA SER A 219 -11.79 -23.37 -5.02
C SER A 219 -10.90 -23.51 -3.80
N ILE A 220 -10.63 -22.38 -3.14
CA ILE A 220 -9.86 -22.26 -1.90
C ILE A 220 -10.83 -22.08 -0.74
N GLU A 221 -11.60 -21.00 -0.74
CA GLU A 221 -12.55 -20.66 0.33
C GLU A 221 -13.73 -19.86 -0.22
N ASN A 222 -14.87 -19.92 0.48
CA ASN A 222 -16.04 -19.12 0.14
C ASN A 222 -15.90 -17.70 0.67
N VAL A 223 -16.48 -16.75 -0.06
CA VAL A 223 -16.47 -15.31 0.26
C VAL A 223 -17.92 -14.81 0.16
N ASP A 224 -18.40 -14.12 1.19
CA ASP A 224 -19.77 -13.59 1.18
C ASP A 224 -19.85 -12.21 0.50
N ALA A 225 -18.81 -11.41 0.62
CA ALA A 225 -18.71 -10.10 -0.01
C ALA A 225 -17.27 -9.74 -0.37
N TYR A 226 -17.09 -8.97 -1.44
CA TYR A 226 -15.78 -8.45 -1.85
C TYR A 226 -15.89 -7.07 -2.49
N THR A 227 -14.89 -6.21 -2.26
CA THR A 227 -14.78 -4.93 -2.95
C THR A 227 -13.65 -4.95 -3.97
N VAL A 228 -14.02 -4.93 -5.24
CA VAL A 228 -13.09 -4.82 -6.37
C VAL A 228 -12.67 -3.36 -6.51
N THR A 229 -11.40 -3.10 -6.32
CA THR A 229 -10.82 -1.75 -6.48
C THR A 229 -10.33 -1.55 -7.91
N PRO A 230 -10.23 -0.31 -8.42
CA PRO A 230 -9.69 -0.06 -9.75
C PRO A 230 -8.31 -0.67 -9.95
N PHE A 231 -8.04 -1.14 -11.17
CA PHE A 231 -6.70 -1.61 -11.55
C PHE A 231 -5.77 -0.43 -11.85
N TYR A 232 -6.29 0.57 -12.56
CA TYR A 232 -5.67 1.89 -12.70
C TYR A 232 -6.76 2.96 -12.84
N LEU A 233 -6.39 4.20 -12.58
CA LEU A 233 -7.25 5.36 -12.78
C LEU A 233 -6.53 6.37 -13.65
N THR A 234 -7.15 6.72 -14.77
CA THR A 234 -6.74 7.86 -15.60
C THR A 234 -7.45 9.09 -15.06
N SER A 235 -6.81 9.85 -14.20
CA SER A 235 -7.37 11.11 -13.73
C SER A 235 -6.40 12.24 -14.00
N ASP A 236 -6.88 13.27 -14.72
CA ASP A 236 -6.18 14.54 -14.80
C ASP A 236 -6.27 15.33 -13.47
N ASP A 237 -7.13 14.85 -12.55
CA ASP A 237 -7.40 15.43 -11.24
C ASP A 237 -6.59 14.76 -10.11
N ALA A 238 -5.39 14.28 -10.38
CA ALA A 238 -4.49 13.79 -9.33
C ALA A 238 -3.96 14.99 -8.53
N ASP A 239 -4.56 15.22 -7.36
CA ASP A 239 -4.30 16.33 -6.45
C ASP A 239 -3.90 15.90 -5.03
N SER A 240 -3.83 14.59 -4.82
CA SER A 240 -3.46 13.96 -3.54
C SER A 240 -2.06 13.36 -3.60
N THR A 241 -1.55 12.92 -2.45
CA THR A 241 -0.29 12.20 -2.34
C THR A 241 -0.49 10.90 -1.56
N LEU A 242 0.51 9.99 -1.61
CA LEU A 242 0.47 8.75 -0.83
C LEU A 242 0.16 9.02 0.66
N LEU A 243 0.72 10.09 1.25
CA LEU A 243 0.51 10.41 2.66
C LEU A 243 -0.93 10.83 3.00
N SER A 244 -1.72 11.24 2.02
CA SER A 244 -3.15 11.56 2.22
C SER A 244 -3.96 10.31 2.60
N TYR A 245 -3.49 9.13 2.21
CA TYR A 245 -4.11 7.84 2.50
C TYR A 245 -3.90 7.34 3.93
N ALA A 246 -2.88 7.83 4.65
CA ALA A 246 -2.62 7.44 6.03
C ALA A 246 -3.62 8.13 7.01
N LYS A 247 -4.91 7.78 6.96
CA LYS A 247 -5.97 8.45 7.77
C LYS A 247 -5.68 8.36 9.27
N GLU A 248 -5.47 7.15 9.79
CA GLU A 248 -5.15 6.87 11.20
C GLU A 248 -3.81 6.12 11.32
N GLY A 249 -3.04 6.09 10.22
CA GLY A 249 -1.82 5.32 10.11
C GLY A 249 -0.58 6.01 10.67
N LEU A 250 0.47 5.20 10.80
CA LEU A 250 1.79 5.63 11.23
C LEU A 250 2.64 6.02 10.01
N ILE A 251 3.32 7.16 10.09
CA ILE A 251 4.28 7.60 9.08
C ILE A 251 5.67 7.59 9.67
N ILE A 252 6.59 6.92 9.00
CA ILE A 252 7.99 6.79 9.40
C ILE A 252 8.87 7.48 8.35
N TYR A 253 9.77 8.33 8.83
CA TYR A 253 10.79 8.97 8.00
C TYR A 253 12.17 8.44 8.37
N ASP A 254 12.83 7.77 7.44
CA ASP A 254 14.20 7.29 7.62
C ASP A 254 15.21 8.34 7.13
N GLU A 255 15.86 9.02 8.08
CA GLU A 255 16.79 10.14 7.84
C GLU A 255 16.13 11.35 7.14
N PRO A 256 15.24 12.11 7.80
CA PRO A 256 14.50 13.23 7.20
C PRO A 256 15.38 14.27 6.48
N GLY A 257 16.59 14.50 6.96
CA GLY A 257 17.54 15.42 6.30
C GLY A 257 17.92 14.93 4.91
N ARG A 258 18.24 13.64 4.76
CA ARG A 258 18.56 13.02 3.47
C ARG A 258 17.36 12.97 2.53
N ILE A 259 16.16 12.69 3.08
CA ILE A 259 14.90 12.72 2.31
C ILE A 259 14.70 14.11 1.68
N GLN A 260 14.88 15.20 2.45
CA GLN A 260 14.72 16.56 1.94
C GLN A 260 15.79 16.93 0.89
N GLU A 261 17.03 16.48 1.08
CA GLU A 261 18.10 16.70 0.10
C GLU A 261 17.83 15.95 -1.21
N ALA A 262 17.39 14.68 -1.13
CA ALA A 262 17.01 13.88 -2.29
C ALA A 262 15.88 14.54 -3.07
N LEU A 263 14.80 14.98 -2.41
CA LEU A 263 13.69 15.69 -3.06
C LEU A 263 14.15 16.99 -3.74
N LYS A 264 14.96 17.81 -3.05
CA LYS A 264 15.49 19.05 -3.64
C LYS A 264 16.31 18.79 -4.90
N LYS A 265 17.09 17.71 -4.92
CA LYS A 265 17.86 17.28 -6.09
C LYS A 265 16.93 16.86 -7.21
N TYR A 266 16.01 15.94 -6.93
CA TYR A 266 15.05 15.41 -7.89
C TYR A 266 14.22 16.51 -8.59
N LEU A 267 13.66 17.44 -7.82
CA LEU A 267 12.86 18.55 -8.36
C LEU A 267 13.68 19.57 -9.17
N LYS A 268 15.03 19.54 -9.09
CA LYS A 268 15.90 20.39 -9.90
C LYS A 268 16.31 19.75 -11.22
N GLU A 269 16.28 18.43 -11.31
CA GLU A 269 16.76 17.69 -12.48
C GLU A 269 15.85 17.89 -13.70
N ASP A 270 14.53 17.98 -13.50
CA ASP A 270 13.58 18.20 -14.59
C ASP A 270 12.42 19.14 -14.14
N ALA A 271 12.03 20.05 -15.05
CA ALA A 271 10.90 20.94 -14.83
C ALA A 271 9.55 20.22 -14.78
N THR A 272 9.44 19.04 -15.43
CA THR A 272 8.24 18.19 -15.38
C THR A 272 8.01 17.60 -14.01
N HIS A 273 9.06 17.27 -13.25
CA HIS A 273 8.97 16.79 -11.89
C HIS A 273 8.19 17.76 -10.99
N ARG A 274 8.42 19.09 -11.13
CA ARG A 274 7.72 20.11 -10.35
C ARG A 274 6.20 20.20 -10.64
N LYS A 275 5.75 19.71 -11.77
CA LYS A 275 4.33 19.71 -12.11
C LYS A 275 3.61 18.45 -11.61
N GLN A 276 4.35 17.37 -11.40
CA GLN A 276 3.83 16.07 -11.04
C GLN A 276 4.03 15.72 -9.56
N HIS A 277 4.78 16.52 -8.82
CA HIS A 277 5.16 16.28 -7.43
C HIS A 277 4.92 17.50 -6.56
N CYS A 278 4.46 17.28 -5.32
CA CYS A 278 4.38 18.31 -4.31
C CYS A 278 5.75 18.63 -3.70
N ASP A 279 5.88 19.80 -3.10
CA ASP A 279 7.06 20.13 -2.31
C ASP A 279 6.98 19.56 -0.88
N TRP A 280 8.13 19.61 -0.17
CA TRP A 280 8.21 19.09 1.21
C TRP A 280 7.27 19.79 2.19
N SER A 281 7.05 21.09 2.03
CA SER A 281 6.18 21.88 2.92
C SER A 281 4.72 21.50 2.75
N GLU A 282 4.29 21.22 1.52
CA GLU A 282 2.96 20.74 1.21
C GLU A 282 2.74 19.35 1.78
N LEU A 283 3.70 18.44 1.58
CA LEU A 283 3.66 17.08 2.13
C LEU A 283 3.52 17.08 3.66
N GLN A 284 4.29 17.93 4.36
CA GLN A 284 4.24 18.01 5.83
C GLN A 284 2.90 18.54 6.34
N ARG A 285 2.26 19.47 5.65
CA ARG A 285 0.91 19.96 6.03
C ARG A 285 -0.14 18.88 6.00
N THR A 286 -0.05 17.95 5.04
CA THR A 286 -0.99 16.83 4.90
C THR A 286 -0.99 15.89 6.12
N VAL A 287 0.13 15.83 6.86
CA VAL A 287 0.35 14.85 7.93
C VAL A 287 0.50 15.44 9.33
N GLU A 288 0.31 16.74 9.51
CA GLU A 288 0.60 17.45 10.78
C GLU A 288 -0.09 16.81 12.00
N ALA A 289 -1.33 16.36 11.85
CA ALA A 289 -2.13 15.76 12.92
C ALA A 289 -1.91 14.23 13.09
N LYS A 290 -1.04 13.61 12.29
CA LYS A 290 -0.83 12.14 12.28
C LYS A 290 0.28 11.72 13.24
N ILE A 291 0.36 10.41 13.50
CA ILE A 291 1.50 9.81 14.22
C ILE A 291 2.69 9.77 13.25
N GLN A 292 3.77 10.45 13.62
CA GLN A 292 4.97 10.54 12.81
C GLN A 292 6.20 10.17 13.63
N VAL A 293 7.00 9.22 13.15
CA VAL A 293 8.27 8.82 13.77
C VAL A 293 9.40 9.09 12.77
N ALA A 294 10.37 9.87 13.20
CA ALA A 294 11.58 10.12 12.42
C ALA A 294 12.77 9.37 13.05
N PHE A 295 13.43 8.56 12.26
CA PHE A 295 14.72 7.98 12.63
C PHE A 295 15.84 8.85 12.10
N THR A 296 16.80 9.19 12.95
CA THR A 296 18.00 9.91 12.53
C THR A 296 19.22 9.41 13.30
N PHE A 297 20.32 9.24 12.60
CA PHE A 297 21.55 8.74 13.22
C PHE A 297 22.22 9.80 14.10
N MET A 298 22.22 11.06 13.65
CA MET A 298 22.84 12.17 14.39
C MET A 298 21.80 13.16 14.89
N GLN A 299 21.97 13.61 16.15
CA GLN A 299 21.21 14.73 16.67
C GLN A 299 21.64 15.99 15.92
N GLN A 300 20.73 16.58 15.14
CA GLN A 300 20.97 17.91 14.57
C GLN A 300 21.02 18.92 15.72
N ARG A 301 22.18 19.59 15.88
CA ARG A 301 22.38 20.67 16.85
C ARG A 301 21.69 21.94 16.43
#